data_e67c75983a619bcafe17922bff40e184
#
_entry.id   e67c75983a619bcafe17922bff40e184
#
_cell.length_a   1.000
_cell.length_b   1.000
_cell.length_c   1.000
_cell.angle_alpha   90.00
_cell.angle_beta   90.00
_cell.angle_gamma   90.00
#
_symmetry.space_group_name_H-M   'P 1'
#
loop_
_entity.id
_entity.type
_entity.pdbx_description
1 polymer ?
#
loop_
_entity_poly.entity_id
_entity_poly.type
_entity_poly.pdbx_seq_one_letter_code
_entity_poly.pdbx_strand_id
1 'polypeptide(L)'
;MAIFAATYKEGDPVWQSFLRYKTDYSKQFYFFVIGALIALFILLTDSKFFSATANLWYAVGIGVLFLVFPFHSRVKGTESIIRFGGFQFQPAEFCKVCVALALAKYLSQPETNFTKTRSHLIAAAIVLFPALLTVFQSETGLALVYCAFFIVMYREGLPASILIIASVIAALVIATIVVEPNLLAIGLTIMAGLVIYTMRRSIRRRRGILLIVISLWFVCVGIQRFAVPFLFKHVLQKHQVERIYDLFGKDNPYSKGTDEPDVVSSSRKSETQSSYNVKQSKIAIGSGRFWGKGLLKGTQTRYDFVPEQRTDFIFCTIGEGFGFVGSIVLLGLYLVLLFRIITVAERQRSTFSRCYGYGVASVFFFHIAVNVAMTVGLAPVIGIPLPFVSYGGTSLLTFTILLFVLIRLDADRQMVLR
;
A
#
# COMPACT_ATOMS: atom_id res chain seq x y z
N MET A 1 13.84 7.65 16.80
CA MET A 1 15.02 8.27 16.19
C MET A 1 14.66 9.01 14.89
N ALA A 2 14.18 8.35 13.83
CA ALA A 2 13.90 9.00 12.55
C ALA A 2 12.87 10.16 12.64
N ILE A 3 11.76 9.96 13.35
CA ILE A 3 10.74 11.00 13.58
C ILE A 3 11.32 12.17 14.39
N PHE A 4 12.12 11.89 15.39
CA PHE A 4 12.81 12.92 16.14
C PHE A 4 13.73 13.75 15.23
N ALA A 5 14.51 13.08 14.38
CA ALA A 5 15.37 13.75 13.42
C ALA A 5 14.61 14.62 12.40
N ALA A 6 13.41 14.18 12.01
CA ALA A 6 12.56 14.91 11.06
C ALA A 6 11.76 16.07 11.68
N THR A 7 11.65 16.15 13.03
CA THR A 7 10.73 17.10 13.67
C THR A 7 11.36 17.97 14.73
N TYR A 8 12.55 17.65 15.20
CA TYR A 8 13.25 18.44 16.20
C TYR A 8 13.79 19.75 15.62
N LYS A 9 13.48 20.87 16.28
CA LYS A 9 14.03 22.19 15.97
C LYS A 9 14.98 22.62 17.10
N GLU A 10 16.12 23.23 16.75
CA GLU A 10 17.07 23.73 17.73
C GLU A 10 16.40 24.78 18.64
N GLY A 11 16.55 24.59 19.96
CA GLY A 11 15.92 25.45 20.96
C GLY A 11 14.60 24.94 21.53
N ASP A 12 14.01 23.89 20.98
CA ASP A 12 12.80 23.29 21.57
C ASP A 12 13.14 22.58 22.88
N PRO A 13 12.45 22.93 24.01
CA PRO A 13 12.63 22.25 25.28
C PRO A 13 12.04 20.82 25.18
N VAL A 14 12.89 19.85 24.87
CA VAL A 14 12.49 18.46 24.60
C VAL A 14 11.61 17.90 25.72
N TRP A 15 12.02 18.10 27.00
CA TRP A 15 11.30 17.57 28.14
C TRP A 15 9.89 18.16 28.31
N GLN A 16 9.76 19.48 28.15
CA GLN A 16 8.44 20.13 28.21
C GLN A 16 7.54 19.74 27.05
N SER A 17 8.12 19.52 25.88
CA SER A 17 7.40 19.06 24.69
C SER A 17 6.85 17.64 24.85
N PHE A 18 7.58 16.75 25.56
CA PHE A 18 7.06 15.42 25.91
C PHE A 18 5.85 15.52 26.84
N LEU A 19 5.92 16.31 27.90
CA LEU A 19 4.82 16.44 28.87
C LEU A 19 3.57 17.11 28.29
N ARG A 20 3.74 18.04 27.35
CA ARG A 20 2.62 18.81 26.76
C ARG A 20 1.94 18.15 25.58
N TYR A 21 2.35 16.95 25.11
CA TYR A 21 1.76 16.27 23.95
C TYR A 21 1.67 17.17 22.70
N LYS A 22 2.63 18.08 22.51
CA LYS A 22 2.56 19.12 21.49
C LYS A 22 3.27 18.73 20.18
N THR A 23 4.40 18.02 20.27
CA THR A 23 5.26 17.67 19.13
C THR A 23 4.94 16.28 18.59
N ASP A 24 5.23 16.04 17.31
CA ASP A 24 4.93 14.75 16.68
C ASP A 24 5.74 13.59 17.28
N TYR A 25 7.00 13.84 17.68
CA TYR A 25 7.81 12.82 18.36
C TYR A 25 7.26 12.46 19.76
N SER A 26 6.67 13.45 20.48
CA SER A 26 6.03 13.15 21.76
C SER A 26 4.74 12.35 21.57
N LYS A 27 3.89 12.73 20.62
CA LYS A 27 2.69 11.96 20.27
C LYS A 27 3.03 10.53 19.88
N GLN A 28 4.06 10.33 19.03
CA GLN A 28 4.51 9.00 18.63
C GLN A 28 5.00 8.16 19.81
N PHE A 29 5.66 8.76 20.78
CA PHE A 29 6.08 8.06 22.00
C PHE A 29 4.87 7.58 22.81
N TYR A 30 3.84 8.40 22.99
CA TYR A 30 2.61 7.96 23.65
C TYR A 30 1.92 6.83 22.89
N PHE A 31 1.87 6.89 21.57
CA PHE A 31 1.35 5.78 20.76
C PHE A 31 2.20 4.52 20.88
N PHE A 32 3.51 4.65 21.02
CA PHE A 32 4.38 3.51 21.29
C PHE A 32 4.06 2.86 22.65
N VAL A 33 3.85 3.66 23.70
CA VAL A 33 3.47 3.14 25.03
C VAL A 33 2.10 2.44 24.96
N ILE A 34 1.10 3.07 24.30
CA ILE A 34 -0.22 2.46 24.09
C ILE A 34 -0.08 1.15 23.29
N GLY A 35 0.73 1.16 22.24
CA GLY A 35 1.02 -0.03 21.44
C GLY A 35 1.66 -1.14 22.27
N ALA A 36 2.59 -0.82 23.17
CA ALA A 36 3.22 -1.78 24.07
C ALA A 36 2.19 -2.39 25.07
N LEU A 37 1.26 -1.59 25.59
CA LEU A 37 0.18 -2.08 26.43
C LEU A 37 -0.78 -3.00 25.67
N ILE A 38 -1.15 -2.63 24.44
CA ILE A 38 -1.97 -3.48 23.55
C ILE A 38 -1.23 -4.79 23.23
N ALA A 39 0.05 -4.71 22.94
CA ALA A 39 0.89 -5.89 22.68
C ALA A 39 0.91 -6.85 23.88
N LEU A 40 1.09 -6.31 25.09
CA LEU A 40 1.03 -7.09 26.33
C LEU A 40 -0.35 -7.74 26.51
N PHE A 41 -1.43 -6.99 26.28
CA PHE A 41 -2.79 -7.53 26.37
C PHE A 41 -3.01 -8.66 25.35
N ILE A 42 -2.55 -8.50 24.10
CA ILE A 42 -2.61 -9.54 23.06
C ILE A 42 -1.85 -10.80 23.49
N LEU A 43 -0.65 -10.65 24.07
CA LEU A 43 0.14 -11.79 24.53
C LEU A 43 -0.49 -12.56 25.70
N LEU A 44 -1.29 -11.89 26.52
CA LEU A 44 -2.03 -12.51 27.63
C LEU A 44 -3.35 -13.16 27.17
N THR A 45 -3.87 -12.77 26.00
CA THR A 45 -5.12 -13.30 25.45
C THR A 45 -4.89 -14.68 24.82
N ASP A 46 -5.86 -15.60 24.94
CA ASP A 46 -5.81 -16.93 24.31
C ASP A 46 -5.81 -16.80 22.77
N SER A 47 -4.98 -17.59 22.10
CA SER A 47 -4.91 -17.63 20.61
C SER A 47 -6.24 -18.04 19.97
N LYS A 48 -7.02 -18.90 20.62
CA LYS A 48 -8.35 -19.33 20.15
C LYS A 48 -9.34 -18.15 20.05
N PHE A 49 -9.18 -17.14 20.89
CA PHE A 49 -10.00 -15.94 20.85
C PHE A 49 -9.95 -15.26 19.48
N PHE A 50 -8.77 -15.11 18.89
CA PHE A 50 -8.62 -14.45 17.59
C PHE A 50 -9.29 -15.23 16.44
N SER A 51 -9.18 -16.55 16.46
CA SER A 51 -9.85 -17.38 15.46
C SER A 51 -11.37 -17.45 15.67
N ALA A 52 -11.84 -17.50 16.90
CA ALA A 52 -13.27 -17.52 17.21
C ALA A 52 -13.96 -16.21 16.80
N THR A 53 -13.34 -15.07 17.14
CA THR A 53 -13.92 -13.73 16.97
C THR A 53 -13.56 -13.08 15.62
N ALA A 54 -12.83 -13.73 14.72
CA ALA A 54 -12.36 -13.15 13.46
C ALA A 54 -13.48 -12.54 12.60
N ASN A 55 -14.65 -13.20 12.51
CA ASN A 55 -15.80 -12.68 11.77
C ASN A 55 -16.42 -11.45 12.45
N LEU A 56 -16.42 -11.42 13.78
CA LEU A 56 -16.87 -10.26 14.55
C LEU A 56 -15.95 -9.07 14.31
N TRP A 57 -14.64 -9.27 14.36
CA TRP A 57 -13.66 -8.23 14.04
C TRP A 57 -13.81 -7.71 12.62
N TYR A 58 -14.12 -8.60 11.66
CA TYR A 58 -14.39 -8.17 10.28
C TYR A 58 -15.63 -7.27 10.20
N ALA A 59 -16.74 -7.67 10.85
CA ALA A 59 -17.95 -6.86 10.91
C ALA A 59 -17.70 -5.50 11.57
N VAL A 60 -16.92 -5.48 12.68
CA VAL A 60 -16.49 -4.24 13.35
C VAL A 60 -15.64 -3.38 12.41
N GLY A 61 -14.65 -3.95 11.73
CA GLY A 61 -13.80 -3.23 10.79
C GLY A 61 -14.59 -2.58 9.65
N ILE A 62 -15.53 -3.31 9.07
CA ILE A 62 -16.44 -2.79 8.04
C ILE A 62 -17.35 -1.71 8.61
N GLY A 63 -17.93 -1.93 9.80
CA GLY A 63 -18.77 -0.94 10.48
C GLY A 63 -18.02 0.38 10.74
N VAL A 64 -16.77 0.30 11.20
CA VAL A 64 -15.92 1.47 11.44
C VAL A 64 -15.56 2.17 10.12
N LEU A 65 -15.37 1.42 9.01
CA LEU A 65 -15.21 2.05 7.69
C LEU A 65 -16.48 2.80 7.25
N PHE A 66 -17.67 2.26 7.51
CA PHE A 66 -18.91 2.98 7.22
C PHE A 66 -19.10 4.23 8.08
N LEU A 67 -18.64 4.21 9.35
CA LEU A 67 -18.70 5.39 10.23
C LEU A 67 -17.87 6.57 9.72
N VAL A 68 -16.93 6.35 8.83
CA VAL A 68 -16.17 7.43 8.20
C VAL A 68 -17.10 8.37 7.41
N PHE A 69 -18.09 7.84 6.68
CA PHE A 69 -18.93 8.66 5.80
C PHE A 69 -19.68 9.79 6.53
N PRO A 70 -20.33 9.58 7.71
CA PRO A 70 -20.96 10.66 8.45
C PRO A 70 -20.00 11.48 9.34
N PHE A 71 -18.84 10.92 9.77
CA PHE A 71 -17.95 11.52 10.77
C PHE A 71 -16.57 11.92 10.21
N HIS A 72 -16.41 11.94 8.89
CA HIS A 72 -15.12 12.25 8.28
C HIS A 72 -14.68 13.70 8.54
N SER A 73 -13.37 13.86 8.64
CA SER A 73 -12.71 15.17 8.58
C SER A 73 -11.91 15.24 7.29
N ARG A 74 -12.13 16.26 6.47
CA ARG A 74 -11.30 16.49 5.29
C ARG A 74 -9.88 16.85 5.71
N VAL A 75 -8.92 16.00 5.38
CA VAL A 75 -7.50 16.22 5.63
C VAL A 75 -6.76 15.99 4.33
N LYS A 76 -6.13 17.04 3.79
CA LYS A 76 -5.32 16.96 2.56
C LYS A 76 -6.04 16.33 1.35
N GLY A 77 -7.34 16.57 1.22
CA GLY A 77 -8.16 16.06 0.12
C GLY A 77 -8.70 14.65 0.31
N THR A 78 -8.41 13.99 1.43
CA THR A 78 -8.97 12.68 1.78
C THR A 78 -10.04 12.82 2.86
N GLU A 79 -11.06 11.97 2.81
CA GLU A 79 -12.19 11.94 3.71
C GLU A 79 -12.18 10.65 4.56
N SER A 80 -11.00 10.20 4.96
CA SER A 80 -10.75 8.88 5.55
C SER A 80 -10.40 8.89 7.03
N ILE A 81 -10.28 10.08 7.64
CA ILE A 81 -9.80 10.27 9.01
C ILE A 81 -10.94 10.72 9.91
N ILE A 82 -11.10 10.04 11.05
CA ILE A 82 -11.99 10.45 12.13
C ILE A 82 -11.12 11.12 13.20
N ARG A 83 -11.50 12.34 13.59
CA ARG A 83 -10.78 13.11 14.64
C ARG A 83 -11.55 13.06 15.95
N PHE A 84 -10.87 12.60 16.99
CA PHE A 84 -11.36 12.66 18.37
C PHE A 84 -10.40 13.53 19.19
N GLY A 85 -10.74 14.79 19.39
CA GLY A 85 -9.85 15.73 20.08
C GLY A 85 -8.51 15.87 19.35
N GLY A 86 -7.40 15.53 20.00
CA GLY A 86 -6.05 15.55 19.40
C GLY A 86 -5.64 14.25 18.67
N PHE A 87 -6.50 13.23 18.67
CA PHE A 87 -6.24 11.92 18.08
C PHE A 87 -6.82 11.83 16.67
N GLN A 88 -6.04 11.30 15.73
CA GLN A 88 -6.47 11.03 14.37
C GLN A 88 -6.51 9.51 14.17
N PHE A 89 -7.71 8.98 13.99
CA PHE A 89 -7.93 7.57 13.74
C PHE A 89 -8.25 7.36 12.27
N GLN A 90 -7.51 6.46 11.62
CA GLN A 90 -7.71 6.07 10.22
C GLN A 90 -8.27 4.66 10.16
N PRO A 91 -9.57 4.49 9.96
CA PRO A 91 -10.24 3.20 9.98
C PRO A 91 -9.71 2.19 8.97
N ALA A 92 -9.29 2.64 7.78
CA ALA A 92 -8.73 1.79 6.75
C ALA A 92 -7.42 1.10 7.20
N GLU A 93 -6.61 1.75 8.07
CA GLU A 93 -5.44 1.14 8.67
C GLU A 93 -5.82 -0.02 9.60
N PHE A 94 -6.77 0.20 10.49
CA PHE A 94 -7.24 -0.82 11.42
C PHE A 94 -7.95 -2.00 10.72
N CYS A 95 -8.75 -1.72 9.70
CA CYS A 95 -9.51 -2.73 8.97
C CYS A 95 -8.61 -3.78 8.30
N LYS A 96 -7.34 -3.48 7.98
CA LYS A 96 -6.39 -4.48 7.46
C LYS A 96 -6.16 -5.66 8.43
N VAL A 97 -6.14 -5.39 9.74
CA VAL A 97 -6.07 -6.45 10.77
C VAL A 97 -7.30 -7.33 10.69
N CYS A 98 -8.47 -6.70 10.61
CA CYS A 98 -9.75 -7.40 10.56
C CYS A 98 -9.86 -8.28 9.30
N VAL A 99 -9.40 -7.78 8.16
CA VAL A 99 -9.34 -8.54 6.90
C VAL A 99 -8.36 -9.71 7.00
N ALA A 100 -7.17 -9.49 7.59
CA ALA A 100 -6.20 -10.57 7.79
C ALA A 100 -6.78 -11.72 8.61
N LEU A 101 -7.49 -11.41 9.71
CA LEU A 101 -8.15 -12.40 10.56
C LEU A 101 -9.29 -13.12 9.84
N ALA A 102 -10.16 -12.37 9.16
CA ALA A 102 -11.31 -12.94 8.46
C ALA A 102 -10.90 -13.83 7.29
N LEU A 103 -9.93 -13.36 6.48
CA LEU A 103 -9.40 -14.14 5.38
C LEU A 103 -8.74 -15.42 5.88
N ALA A 104 -7.90 -15.33 6.93
CA ALA A 104 -7.26 -16.50 7.52
C ALA A 104 -8.31 -17.50 8.05
N LYS A 105 -9.39 -17.02 8.70
CA LYS A 105 -10.48 -17.88 9.15
C LYS A 105 -11.20 -18.54 7.99
N TYR A 106 -11.52 -17.80 6.93
CA TYR A 106 -12.18 -18.34 5.75
C TYR A 106 -11.32 -19.42 5.07
N LEU A 107 -10.02 -19.14 4.87
CA LEU A 107 -9.08 -20.08 4.25
C LEU A 107 -8.79 -21.32 5.10
N SER A 108 -9.01 -21.25 6.41
CA SER A 108 -8.82 -22.38 7.33
C SER A 108 -10.02 -23.34 7.41
N GLN A 109 -11.16 -22.99 6.81
CA GLN A 109 -12.35 -23.83 6.80
C GLN A 109 -12.14 -25.06 5.89
N PRO A 110 -12.46 -26.27 6.32
CA PRO A 110 -12.28 -27.48 5.50
C PRO A 110 -13.16 -27.49 4.24
N GLU A 111 -14.22 -26.71 4.22
CA GLU A 111 -15.14 -26.55 3.08
C GLU A 111 -14.57 -25.65 1.99
N THR A 112 -13.57 -24.82 2.31
CA THR A 112 -12.94 -23.90 1.39
C THR A 112 -11.98 -24.65 0.45
N ASN A 113 -12.40 -24.83 -0.78
CA ASN A 113 -11.61 -25.48 -1.79
C ASN A 113 -11.40 -24.52 -2.99
N PHE A 114 -10.16 -24.14 -3.25
CA PHE A 114 -9.80 -23.28 -4.37
C PHE A 114 -9.91 -23.93 -5.74
N THR A 115 -10.40 -25.16 -5.87
CA THR A 115 -10.85 -25.70 -7.16
C THR A 115 -12.21 -25.13 -7.58
N LYS A 116 -12.99 -24.59 -6.61
CA LYS A 116 -14.34 -24.05 -6.84
C LYS A 116 -14.29 -22.52 -7.00
N THR A 117 -14.85 -22.01 -8.08
CA THR A 117 -14.97 -20.56 -8.35
C THR A 117 -15.66 -19.78 -7.22
N ARG A 118 -16.62 -20.41 -6.53
CA ARG A 118 -17.31 -19.81 -5.39
C ARG A 118 -16.33 -19.43 -4.26
N SER A 119 -15.36 -20.30 -3.97
CA SER A 119 -14.37 -20.05 -2.92
C SER A 119 -13.45 -18.88 -3.29
N HIS A 120 -13.06 -18.77 -4.57
CA HIS A 120 -12.30 -17.63 -5.06
C HIS A 120 -13.07 -16.31 -4.90
N LEU A 121 -14.35 -16.30 -5.29
CA LEU A 121 -15.18 -15.11 -5.23
C LEU A 121 -15.42 -14.64 -3.80
N ILE A 122 -15.68 -15.56 -2.87
CA ILE A 122 -15.89 -15.18 -1.44
C ILE A 122 -14.58 -14.64 -0.84
N ALA A 123 -13.44 -15.32 -1.07
CA ALA A 123 -12.15 -14.84 -0.59
C ALA A 123 -11.80 -13.45 -1.18
N ALA A 124 -12.04 -13.28 -2.49
CA ALA A 124 -11.85 -11.99 -3.15
C ALA A 124 -12.80 -10.92 -2.59
N ALA A 125 -14.06 -11.25 -2.31
CA ALA A 125 -15.02 -10.32 -1.73
C ALA A 125 -14.61 -9.86 -0.31
N ILE A 126 -14.09 -10.75 0.54
CA ILE A 126 -13.57 -10.40 1.87
C ILE A 126 -12.48 -9.32 1.75
N VAL A 127 -11.63 -9.39 0.74
CA VAL A 127 -10.52 -8.45 0.52
C VAL A 127 -10.97 -7.19 -0.23
N LEU A 128 -11.72 -7.35 -1.33
CA LEU A 128 -12.06 -6.25 -2.22
C LEU A 128 -13.18 -5.36 -1.70
N PHE A 129 -14.07 -5.87 -0.86
CA PHE A 129 -15.16 -5.07 -0.31
C PHE A 129 -14.65 -3.90 0.55
N PRO A 130 -13.77 -4.11 1.59
CA PRO A 130 -13.18 -3.00 2.32
C PRO A 130 -12.26 -2.14 1.46
N ALA A 131 -11.55 -2.72 0.48
CA ALA A 131 -10.76 -1.95 -0.48
C ALA A 131 -11.62 -0.97 -1.28
N LEU A 132 -12.77 -1.42 -1.77
CA LEU A 132 -13.72 -0.58 -2.50
C LEU A 132 -14.25 0.57 -1.63
N LEU A 133 -14.64 0.28 -0.38
CA LEU A 133 -15.06 1.31 0.58
C LEU A 133 -13.97 2.36 0.80
N THR A 134 -12.71 1.92 0.87
CA THR A 134 -11.55 2.81 1.04
C THR A 134 -11.33 3.69 -0.20
N VAL A 135 -11.58 3.16 -1.41
CA VAL A 135 -11.56 3.97 -2.66
C VAL A 135 -12.62 5.06 -2.62
N PHE A 136 -13.84 4.75 -2.16
CA PHE A 136 -14.91 5.76 -2.01
C PHE A 136 -14.57 6.85 -0.99
N GLN A 137 -13.68 6.57 -0.03
CA GLN A 137 -13.15 7.55 0.92
C GLN A 137 -11.96 8.35 0.35
N SER A 138 -11.69 8.23 -0.96
CA SER A 138 -10.58 8.90 -1.66
C SER A 138 -9.18 8.46 -1.22
N GLU A 139 -9.07 7.29 -0.58
CA GLU A 139 -7.82 6.69 -0.07
C GLU A 139 -7.37 5.52 -0.95
N THR A 140 -6.99 5.81 -2.19
CA THR A 140 -6.55 4.77 -3.13
C THR A 140 -5.26 4.07 -2.70
N GLY A 141 -4.40 4.77 -1.95
CA GLY A 141 -3.16 4.18 -1.44
C GLY A 141 -3.40 3.01 -0.51
N LEU A 142 -4.24 3.20 0.50
CA LEU A 142 -4.59 2.13 1.44
C LEU A 142 -5.44 1.05 0.78
N ALA A 143 -6.31 1.41 -0.18
CA ALA A 143 -7.05 0.43 -0.97
C ALA A 143 -6.11 -0.53 -1.73
N LEU A 144 -5.00 -0.03 -2.27
CA LEU A 144 -4.00 -0.85 -2.96
C LEU A 144 -3.32 -1.85 -2.02
N VAL A 145 -3.14 -1.51 -0.74
CA VAL A 145 -2.55 -2.44 0.26
C VAL A 145 -3.39 -3.70 0.44
N TYR A 146 -4.72 -3.59 0.33
CA TYR A 146 -5.57 -4.78 0.41
C TYR A 146 -5.27 -5.80 -0.70
N CYS A 147 -4.79 -5.35 -1.87
CA CYS A 147 -4.38 -6.27 -2.93
C CYS A 147 -3.21 -7.18 -2.51
N ALA A 148 -2.44 -6.82 -1.48
CA ALA A 148 -1.40 -7.69 -0.93
C ALA A 148 -1.96 -9.06 -0.45
N PHE A 149 -3.21 -9.11 0.00
CA PHE A 149 -3.83 -10.36 0.44
C PHE A 149 -4.06 -11.39 -0.69
N PHE A 150 -4.01 -10.97 -1.96
CA PHE A 150 -4.02 -11.93 -3.07
C PHE A 150 -2.78 -12.84 -3.08
N ILE A 151 -1.65 -12.38 -2.51
CA ILE A 151 -0.45 -13.23 -2.32
C ILE A 151 -0.76 -14.39 -1.38
N VAL A 152 -1.53 -14.14 -0.31
CA VAL A 152 -1.97 -15.19 0.62
C VAL A 152 -2.89 -16.19 -0.08
N MET A 153 -3.86 -15.69 -0.85
CA MET A 153 -4.79 -16.53 -1.61
C MET A 153 -4.04 -17.41 -2.62
N TYR A 154 -3.02 -16.86 -3.30
CA TYR A 154 -2.17 -17.60 -4.22
C TYR A 154 -1.40 -18.72 -3.52
N ARG A 155 -0.84 -18.44 -2.34
CA ARG A 155 -0.12 -19.45 -1.55
C ARG A 155 -1.03 -20.60 -1.10
N GLU A 156 -2.31 -20.33 -0.85
CA GLU A 156 -3.30 -21.33 -0.44
C GLU A 156 -4.04 -21.98 -1.62
N GLY A 157 -3.61 -21.74 -2.87
CA GLY A 157 -4.07 -22.47 -4.05
C GLY A 157 -4.90 -21.68 -5.05
N LEU A 158 -4.94 -20.34 -4.97
CA LEU A 158 -5.52 -19.53 -6.04
C LEU A 158 -4.73 -19.75 -7.33
N PRO A 159 -5.37 -20.02 -8.47
CA PRO A 159 -4.68 -20.24 -9.74
C PRO A 159 -3.76 -19.07 -10.13
N ALA A 160 -2.53 -19.36 -10.50
CA ALA A 160 -1.56 -18.37 -10.95
C ALA A 160 -2.08 -17.51 -12.11
N SER A 161 -2.97 -18.05 -12.93
CA SER A 161 -3.60 -17.34 -14.04
C SER A 161 -4.28 -16.03 -13.62
N ILE A 162 -4.91 -15.99 -12.43
CA ILE A 162 -5.56 -14.78 -11.91
C ILE A 162 -4.53 -13.69 -11.64
N LEU A 163 -3.41 -14.03 -11.00
CA LEU A 163 -2.32 -13.07 -10.74
C LEU A 163 -1.64 -12.62 -12.03
N ILE A 164 -1.43 -13.55 -12.98
CA ILE A 164 -0.85 -13.23 -14.29
C ILE A 164 -1.77 -12.25 -15.03
N ILE A 165 -3.08 -12.53 -15.10
CA ILE A 165 -4.05 -11.64 -15.74
C ILE A 165 -4.05 -10.25 -15.06
N ALA A 166 -4.08 -10.20 -13.72
CA ALA A 166 -4.03 -8.94 -12.98
C ALA A 166 -2.74 -8.16 -13.28
N SER A 167 -1.58 -8.84 -13.34
CA SER A 167 -0.30 -8.21 -13.68
C SER A 167 -0.25 -7.70 -15.12
N VAL A 168 -0.83 -8.44 -16.06
CA VAL A 168 -0.93 -8.01 -17.47
C VAL A 168 -1.84 -6.79 -17.61
N ILE A 169 -2.97 -6.77 -16.90
CA ILE A 169 -3.86 -5.60 -16.89
C ILE A 169 -3.14 -4.38 -16.29
N ALA A 170 -2.43 -4.55 -15.18
CA ALA A 170 -1.66 -3.47 -14.56
C ALA A 170 -0.57 -2.95 -15.50
N ALA A 171 0.18 -3.84 -16.17
CA ALA A 171 1.17 -3.47 -17.17
C ALA A 171 0.56 -2.73 -18.37
N LEU A 172 -0.62 -3.16 -18.83
CA LEU A 172 -1.36 -2.52 -19.91
C LEU A 172 -1.83 -1.10 -19.52
N VAL A 173 -2.32 -0.91 -18.28
CA VAL A 173 -2.69 0.41 -17.76
C VAL A 173 -1.46 1.34 -17.74
N ILE A 174 -0.33 0.86 -17.22
CA ILE A 174 0.93 1.62 -17.21
C ILE A 174 1.37 1.95 -18.65
N ALA A 175 1.36 0.97 -19.55
CA ALA A 175 1.71 1.17 -20.96
C ALA A 175 0.81 2.22 -21.63
N THR A 176 -0.48 2.25 -21.31
CA THR A 176 -1.44 3.24 -21.84
C THR A 176 -1.11 4.67 -21.42
N ILE A 177 -0.45 4.85 -20.26
CA ILE A 177 -0.02 6.16 -19.77
C ILE A 177 1.32 6.57 -20.41
N VAL A 178 2.25 5.61 -20.51
CA VAL A 178 3.62 5.86 -20.98
C VAL A 178 3.68 6.01 -22.50
N VAL A 179 2.90 5.25 -23.25
CA VAL A 179 2.94 5.20 -24.72
C VAL A 179 1.74 5.93 -25.30
N GLU A 180 1.91 6.60 -26.44
CA GLU A 180 0.79 7.19 -27.15
C GLU A 180 -0.27 6.13 -27.52
N PRO A 181 -1.57 6.42 -27.33
CA PRO A 181 -2.64 5.44 -27.52
C PRO A 181 -2.63 4.74 -28.88
N ASN A 182 -2.30 5.46 -29.95
CA ASN A 182 -2.28 4.89 -31.30
C ASN A 182 -1.06 3.99 -31.50
N LEU A 183 0.12 4.40 -30.99
CA LEU A 183 1.34 3.60 -31.08
C LEU A 183 1.21 2.29 -30.28
N LEU A 184 0.59 2.36 -29.09
CA LEU A 184 0.33 1.18 -28.27
C LEU A 184 -0.65 0.22 -28.98
N ALA A 185 -1.72 0.73 -29.59
CA ALA A 185 -2.67 -0.09 -30.36
C ALA A 185 -1.99 -0.78 -31.54
N ILE A 186 -1.10 -0.10 -32.26
CA ILE A 186 -0.28 -0.68 -33.33
C ILE A 186 0.63 -1.79 -32.76
N GLY A 187 1.32 -1.53 -31.65
CA GLY A 187 2.17 -2.51 -30.98
C GLY A 187 1.41 -3.77 -30.57
N LEU A 188 0.22 -3.61 -29.96
CA LEU A 188 -0.65 -4.74 -29.60
C LEU A 188 -1.12 -5.52 -30.83
N THR A 189 -1.39 -4.84 -31.95
CA THR A 189 -1.79 -5.47 -33.22
C THR A 189 -0.65 -6.27 -33.83
N ILE A 190 0.57 -5.69 -33.85
CA ILE A 190 1.77 -6.38 -34.31
C ILE A 190 2.05 -7.61 -33.45
N MET A 191 1.93 -7.50 -32.12
CA MET A 191 2.12 -8.60 -31.19
C MET A 191 1.11 -9.71 -31.43
N ALA A 192 -0.17 -9.38 -31.62
CA ALA A 192 -1.20 -10.37 -31.96
C ALA A 192 -0.90 -11.08 -33.30
N GLY A 193 -0.47 -10.31 -34.32
CA GLY A 193 -0.03 -10.86 -35.62
C GLY A 193 1.16 -11.80 -35.48
N LEU A 194 2.15 -11.46 -34.65
CA LEU A 194 3.31 -12.30 -34.38
C LEU A 194 2.89 -13.62 -33.68
N VAL A 195 1.98 -13.53 -32.67
CA VAL A 195 1.44 -14.72 -31.99
C VAL A 195 0.69 -15.62 -32.97
N ILE A 196 -0.13 -15.05 -33.85
CA ILE A 196 -0.84 -15.81 -34.90
C ILE A 196 0.17 -16.47 -35.84
N TYR A 197 1.22 -15.75 -36.26
CA TYR A 197 2.25 -16.28 -37.15
C TYR A 197 3.02 -17.43 -36.51
N THR A 198 3.47 -17.27 -35.26
CA THR A 198 4.23 -18.33 -34.54
C THR A 198 3.36 -19.55 -34.24
N MET A 199 2.08 -19.33 -33.91
CA MET A 199 1.14 -20.41 -33.61
C MET A 199 0.38 -20.96 -34.85
N ARG A 200 0.73 -20.54 -36.07
CA ARG A 200 0.00 -20.88 -37.29
C ARG A 200 -0.24 -22.40 -37.49
N ARG A 201 0.71 -23.24 -37.05
CA ARG A 201 0.56 -24.72 -37.13
C ARG A 201 -0.51 -25.24 -36.18
N SER A 202 -0.57 -24.69 -34.96
CA SER A 202 -1.57 -25.04 -33.94
C SER A 202 -2.96 -24.49 -34.30
N ILE A 203 -3.01 -23.32 -34.88
CA ILE A 203 -4.25 -22.66 -35.35
C ILE A 203 -4.89 -23.46 -36.49
N ARG A 204 -4.08 -23.99 -37.42
CA ARG A 204 -4.58 -24.86 -38.52
C ARG A 204 -5.20 -26.14 -37.96
N ARG A 205 -4.72 -26.67 -36.83
CA ARG A 205 -5.26 -27.87 -36.19
C ARG A 205 -6.51 -27.58 -35.34
N ARG A 206 -6.55 -26.39 -34.70
CA ARG A 206 -7.64 -25.98 -33.79
C ARG A 206 -8.00 -24.53 -34.04
N ARG A 207 -9.02 -24.27 -34.86
CA ARG A 207 -9.50 -22.91 -35.21
C ARG A 207 -9.91 -22.09 -33.99
N GLY A 208 -10.30 -22.72 -32.86
CA GLY A 208 -10.63 -22.03 -31.61
C GLY A 208 -9.48 -21.19 -31.03
N ILE A 209 -8.21 -21.57 -31.31
CA ILE A 209 -7.04 -20.79 -30.85
C ILE A 209 -7.03 -19.39 -31.49
N LEU A 210 -7.39 -19.30 -32.77
CA LEU A 210 -7.48 -18.01 -33.46
C LEU A 210 -8.52 -17.09 -32.81
N LEU A 211 -9.69 -17.63 -32.46
CA LEU A 211 -10.74 -16.88 -31.77
C LEU A 211 -10.28 -16.37 -30.41
N ILE A 212 -9.53 -17.18 -29.64
CA ILE A 212 -8.96 -16.77 -28.34
C ILE A 212 -7.98 -15.63 -28.52
N VAL A 213 -7.06 -15.69 -29.51
CA VAL A 213 -6.07 -14.62 -29.73
C VAL A 213 -6.76 -13.32 -30.15
N ILE A 214 -7.74 -13.39 -31.06
CA ILE A 214 -8.50 -12.21 -31.51
C ILE A 214 -9.32 -11.63 -30.34
N SER A 215 -9.98 -12.46 -29.55
CA SER A 215 -10.74 -12.03 -28.37
C SER A 215 -9.83 -11.35 -27.35
N LEU A 216 -8.65 -11.91 -27.05
CA LEU A 216 -7.68 -11.33 -26.14
C LEU A 216 -7.16 -9.97 -26.65
N TRP A 217 -6.85 -9.90 -27.95
CA TRP A 217 -6.45 -8.64 -28.57
C TRP A 217 -7.55 -7.57 -28.45
N PHE A 218 -8.81 -7.95 -28.76
CA PHE A 218 -9.95 -7.06 -28.66
C PHE A 218 -10.16 -6.56 -27.22
N VAL A 219 -10.00 -7.44 -26.23
CA VAL A 219 -10.08 -7.06 -24.81
C VAL A 219 -8.95 -6.10 -24.42
N CYS A 220 -7.72 -6.36 -24.82
CA CYS A 220 -6.57 -5.48 -24.53
C CYS A 220 -6.75 -4.08 -25.15
N VAL A 221 -7.14 -4.02 -26.41
CA VAL A 221 -7.42 -2.73 -27.10
C VAL A 221 -8.65 -2.04 -26.49
N GLY A 222 -9.68 -2.79 -26.12
CA GLY A 222 -10.87 -2.28 -25.43
C GLY A 222 -10.54 -1.69 -24.07
N ILE A 223 -9.71 -2.34 -23.26
CA ILE A 223 -9.23 -1.82 -21.98
C ILE A 223 -8.47 -0.51 -22.21
N GLN A 224 -7.52 -0.50 -23.15
CA GLN A 224 -6.72 0.68 -23.46
C GLN A 224 -7.56 1.87 -23.95
N ARG A 225 -8.52 1.63 -24.85
CA ARG A 225 -9.24 2.70 -25.56
C ARG A 225 -10.44 3.23 -24.80
N PHE A 226 -11.10 2.36 -24.02
CA PHE A 226 -12.35 2.68 -23.32
C PHE A 226 -12.24 2.59 -21.80
N ALA A 227 -11.76 1.46 -21.26
CA ALA A 227 -11.77 1.25 -19.81
C ALA A 227 -10.80 2.20 -19.08
N VAL A 228 -9.57 2.35 -19.56
CA VAL A 228 -8.57 3.24 -18.93
C VAL A 228 -9.02 4.70 -18.97
N PRO A 229 -9.40 5.31 -20.12
CA PRO A 229 -9.91 6.67 -20.15
C PRO A 229 -11.17 6.88 -19.31
N PHE A 230 -12.08 5.91 -19.26
CA PHE A 230 -13.27 5.98 -18.42
C PHE A 230 -12.90 6.04 -16.94
N LEU A 231 -11.99 5.16 -16.49
CA LEU A 231 -11.53 5.10 -15.11
C LEU A 231 -10.85 6.40 -14.69
N PHE A 232 -10.01 6.97 -15.56
CA PHE A 232 -9.30 8.22 -15.29
C PHE A 232 -10.19 9.46 -15.32
N LYS A 233 -11.29 9.45 -16.08
CA LYS A 233 -12.23 10.58 -16.16
C LYS A 233 -13.30 10.57 -15.08
N HIS A 234 -13.81 9.37 -14.69
CA HIS A 234 -15.04 9.26 -13.90
C HIS A 234 -14.84 8.62 -12.52
N VAL A 235 -13.78 7.82 -12.33
CA VAL A 235 -13.56 7.07 -11.07
C VAL A 235 -12.48 7.69 -10.22
N LEU A 236 -11.34 8.05 -10.84
CA LEU A 236 -10.22 8.65 -10.12
C LEU A 236 -10.42 10.16 -9.97
N GLN A 237 -10.03 10.68 -8.82
CA GLN A 237 -10.03 12.12 -8.55
C GLN A 237 -8.88 12.82 -9.31
N LYS A 238 -9.05 14.10 -9.64
CA LYS A 238 -8.07 14.88 -10.42
C LYS A 238 -6.65 14.77 -9.85
N HIS A 239 -6.49 14.93 -8.55
CA HIS A 239 -5.17 14.84 -7.88
C HIS A 239 -4.53 13.44 -7.95
N GLN A 240 -5.33 12.36 -8.04
CA GLN A 240 -4.82 11.00 -8.17
C GLN A 240 -4.30 10.75 -9.59
N VAL A 241 -5.04 11.24 -10.58
CA VAL A 241 -4.65 11.19 -11.99
C VAL A 241 -3.35 11.97 -12.20
N GLU A 242 -3.24 13.19 -11.67
CA GLU A 242 -2.04 14.01 -11.73
C GLU A 242 -0.82 13.29 -11.17
N ARG A 243 -0.93 12.68 -9.96
CA ARG A 243 0.16 11.91 -9.35
C ARG A 243 0.68 10.77 -10.22
N ILE A 244 -0.21 10.12 -10.97
CA ILE A 244 0.16 9.02 -11.86
C ILE A 244 0.88 9.56 -13.11
N TYR A 245 0.37 10.63 -13.74
CA TYR A 245 1.00 11.24 -14.91
C TYR A 245 2.35 11.89 -14.57
N ASP A 246 2.45 12.54 -13.41
CA ASP A 246 3.68 13.16 -12.90
C ASP A 246 4.83 12.15 -12.75
N LEU A 247 4.52 10.91 -12.33
CA LEU A 247 5.55 9.87 -12.22
C LEU A 247 6.27 9.64 -13.56
N PHE A 248 5.53 9.74 -14.66
CA PHE A 248 6.06 9.52 -16.01
C PHE A 248 6.48 10.84 -16.70
N GLY A 249 6.42 11.97 -15.99
CA GLY A 249 6.77 13.29 -16.53
C GLY A 249 5.88 13.75 -17.68
N LYS A 250 4.61 13.29 -17.70
CA LYS A 250 3.62 13.63 -18.74
C LYS A 250 2.54 14.53 -18.18
N ASP A 251 2.07 15.44 -19.05
CA ASP A 251 0.94 16.30 -18.73
C ASP A 251 -0.37 15.46 -18.73
N ASN A 252 -1.26 15.77 -17.80
CA ASN A 252 -2.56 15.10 -17.70
C ASN A 252 -3.46 15.52 -18.89
N PRO A 253 -3.78 14.62 -19.83
CA PRO A 253 -4.64 14.96 -20.98
C PRO A 253 -6.10 15.25 -20.59
N TYR A 254 -6.49 14.92 -19.36
CA TYR A 254 -7.86 15.08 -18.85
C TYR A 254 -8.04 16.37 -18.02
N SER A 255 -6.99 17.19 -17.84
CA SER A 255 -7.06 18.45 -17.09
C SER A 255 -7.65 19.62 -17.90
N LYS A 256 -7.68 19.52 -19.25
CA LYS A 256 -8.23 20.57 -20.14
C LYS A 256 -9.77 20.50 -20.17
N GLY A 257 -10.42 21.23 -19.26
CA GLY A 257 -11.91 21.25 -19.23
C GLY A 257 -12.50 22.22 -18.22
N THR A 258 -11.77 23.21 -17.74
CA THR A 258 -12.34 24.37 -17.03
C THR A 258 -11.82 25.63 -17.69
N ASP A 259 -12.72 26.28 -18.46
CA ASP A 259 -12.50 27.59 -19.05
C ASP A 259 -12.30 28.64 -17.94
N GLU A 260 -11.06 28.83 -17.51
CA GLU A 260 -10.61 30.11 -16.98
C GLU A 260 -9.76 30.79 -18.02
N PRO A 261 -10.02 32.09 -18.35
CA PRO A 261 -9.31 32.79 -19.40
C PRO A 261 -7.83 32.89 -19.10
N ASP A 262 -7.03 32.55 -20.08
CA ASP A 262 -5.58 32.65 -20.11
C ASP A 262 -5.09 34.02 -19.63
N VAL A 263 -4.73 34.11 -18.36
CA VAL A 263 -3.75 35.10 -17.95
C VAL A 263 -2.40 34.55 -18.35
N VAL A 264 -1.86 35.16 -19.40
CA VAL A 264 -0.52 34.93 -19.94
C VAL A 264 0.49 34.98 -18.79
N SER A 265 0.89 33.83 -18.28
CA SER A 265 2.08 33.69 -17.45
C SER A 265 2.98 32.63 -18.07
N SER A 266 3.96 33.19 -18.79
CA SER A 266 5.14 32.55 -19.35
C SER A 266 5.68 31.39 -18.47
N SER A 267 5.81 30.21 -19.11
CA SER A 267 6.92 29.25 -18.93
C SER A 267 7.43 28.94 -17.53
N ARG A 268 6.54 28.67 -16.57
CA ARG A 268 6.86 27.77 -15.46
C ARG A 268 5.78 26.72 -15.46
N LYS A 269 6.12 25.47 -15.93
CA LYS A 269 5.34 24.28 -15.58
C LYS A 269 5.12 24.37 -14.07
N SER A 270 3.88 24.57 -13.63
CA SER A 270 3.56 24.48 -12.21
C SER A 270 3.88 23.05 -11.80
N GLU A 271 5.04 22.85 -11.17
CA GLU A 271 5.42 21.53 -10.66
C GLU A 271 4.29 21.11 -9.70
N THR A 272 3.61 20.04 -10.02
CA THR A 272 2.58 19.47 -9.13
C THR A 272 3.24 19.14 -7.80
N GLN A 273 2.55 19.37 -6.69
CA GLN A 273 3.10 19.14 -5.34
C GLN A 273 3.69 17.72 -5.18
N SER A 274 3.13 16.75 -5.87
CA SER A 274 3.62 15.36 -5.91
C SER A 274 4.99 15.25 -6.59
N SER A 275 5.16 15.86 -7.75
CA SER A 275 6.43 15.91 -8.50
C SER A 275 7.52 16.62 -7.70
N TYR A 276 7.16 17.75 -7.05
CA TYR A 276 8.05 18.47 -6.15
C TYR A 276 8.53 17.59 -4.99
N ASN A 277 7.61 16.88 -4.31
CA ASN A 277 7.95 16.01 -3.18
C ASN A 277 8.95 14.92 -3.55
N VAL A 278 8.73 14.24 -4.69
CA VAL A 278 9.63 13.19 -5.18
C VAL A 278 11.00 13.77 -5.55
N LYS A 279 11.04 14.94 -6.22
CA LYS A 279 12.27 15.60 -6.58
C LYS A 279 13.09 15.98 -5.35
N GLN A 280 12.46 16.60 -4.34
CA GLN A 280 13.12 16.97 -3.09
C GLN A 280 13.56 15.73 -2.30
N SER A 281 12.76 14.66 -2.28
CA SER A 281 13.15 13.40 -1.67
C SER A 281 14.41 12.80 -2.30
N LYS A 282 14.50 12.78 -3.64
CA LYS A 282 15.71 12.32 -4.36
C LYS A 282 16.92 13.19 -4.05
N ILE A 283 16.76 14.52 -3.97
CA ILE A 283 17.83 15.44 -3.60
C ILE A 283 18.30 15.16 -2.16
N ALA A 284 17.37 14.96 -1.23
CA ALA A 284 17.69 14.65 0.16
C ALA A 284 18.48 13.34 0.26
N ILE A 285 17.97 12.24 -0.33
CA ILE A 285 18.64 10.94 -0.33
C ILE A 285 20.04 11.03 -0.97
N GLY A 286 20.14 11.67 -2.15
CA GLY A 286 21.41 11.83 -2.87
C GLY A 286 22.41 12.68 -2.10
N SER A 287 21.94 13.70 -1.36
CA SER A 287 22.81 14.57 -0.56
C SER A 287 23.45 13.85 0.64
N GLY A 288 22.88 12.72 1.10
CA GLY A 288 23.45 11.90 2.17
C GLY A 288 24.68 11.11 1.75
N ARG A 289 24.93 10.94 0.45
CA ARG A 289 26.09 10.19 -0.06
C ARG A 289 26.22 8.79 0.58
N PHE A 290 27.46 8.33 0.85
CA PHE A 290 27.70 6.98 1.37
C PHE A 290 27.46 6.88 2.89
N TRP A 291 27.93 7.83 3.68
CA TRP A 291 27.91 7.80 5.16
C TRP A 291 26.81 8.65 5.80
N GLY A 292 26.13 9.50 5.04
CA GLY A 292 25.16 10.46 5.54
C GLY A 292 25.80 11.74 6.10
N LYS A 293 24.93 12.74 6.32
CA LYS A 293 25.35 14.02 6.93
C LYS A 293 25.40 13.97 8.47
N GLY A 294 24.86 12.92 9.06
CA GLY A 294 24.67 12.77 10.50
C GLY A 294 23.26 13.12 10.97
N LEU A 295 22.92 12.61 12.16
CA LEU A 295 21.63 12.87 12.80
C LEU A 295 21.45 14.39 13.02
N LEU A 296 20.30 14.96 12.66
CA LEU A 296 19.97 16.39 12.78
C LEU A 296 20.81 17.36 11.93
N LYS A 297 21.72 16.87 11.09
CA LYS A 297 22.56 17.70 10.22
C LYS A 297 22.09 17.72 8.75
N GLY A 298 20.97 17.07 8.44
CA GLY A 298 20.37 17.07 7.11
C GLY A 298 19.81 18.43 6.76
N THR A 299 20.27 19.04 5.68
CA THR A 299 19.81 20.38 5.26
C THR A 299 18.41 20.33 4.66
N GLN A 300 18.09 19.30 3.88
CA GLN A 300 16.78 19.16 3.23
C GLN A 300 15.68 18.84 4.25
N THR A 301 15.96 17.93 5.17
CA THR A 301 15.01 17.49 6.19
C THR A 301 14.89 18.49 7.35
N ARG A 302 15.96 19.18 7.73
CA ARG A 302 15.92 20.17 8.80
C ARG A 302 15.11 21.42 8.46
N TYR A 303 15.18 21.87 7.21
CA TYR A 303 14.47 23.09 6.74
C TYR A 303 13.11 22.77 6.12
N ASP A 304 12.57 21.56 6.33
CA ASP A 304 11.26 21.12 5.84
C ASP A 304 11.09 21.28 4.30
N PHE A 305 12.19 21.14 3.51
CA PHE A 305 12.12 21.22 2.05
C PHE A 305 11.37 20.03 1.43
N VAL A 306 11.30 18.89 2.13
CA VAL A 306 10.52 17.73 1.70
C VAL A 306 9.18 17.77 2.44
N PRO A 307 8.08 18.17 1.79
CA PRO A 307 6.77 18.05 2.39
C PRO A 307 6.48 16.59 2.77
N GLU A 308 5.76 16.37 3.88
CA GLU A 308 5.40 15.03 4.39
C GLU A 308 6.60 14.12 4.73
N GLN A 309 7.77 14.69 4.99
CA GLN A 309 8.97 13.94 5.40
C GLN A 309 8.79 13.13 6.70
N ARG A 310 7.77 13.42 7.48
CA ARG A 310 7.47 12.75 8.76
C ARG A 310 6.63 11.48 8.57
N THR A 311 5.80 11.46 7.56
CA THR A 311 4.83 10.40 7.26
C THR A 311 5.29 9.54 6.08
N ASP A 312 4.98 9.98 4.89
CA ASP A 312 5.12 9.20 3.68
C ASP A 312 6.54 9.17 3.13
N PHE A 313 7.31 10.25 3.34
CA PHE A 313 8.67 10.40 2.84
C PHE A 313 9.75 10.24 3.93
N ILE A 314 9.45 9.53 5.02
CA ILE A 314 10.40 9.37 6.14
C ILE A 314 11.72 8.72 5.72
N PHE A 315 11.72 7.88 4.67
CA PHE A 315 12.90 7.23 4.15
C PHE A 315 13.95 8.25 3.64
N CYS A 316 13.51 9.42 3.14
CA CYS A 316 14.44 10.47 2.73
C CYS A 316 15.25 11.04 3.91
N THR A 317 14.64 11.15 5.09
CA THR A 317 15.33 11.59 6.32
C THR A 317 16.42 10.60 6.73
N ILE A 318 16.16 9.31 6.54
CA ILE A 318 17.16 8.25 6.80
C ILE A 318 18.26 8.31 5.75
N GLY A 319 17.91 8.45 4.47
CA GLY A 319 18.88 8.57 3.38
C GLY A 319 19.78 9.81 3.51
N GLU A 320 19.25 10.97 3.92
CA GLU A 320 20.05 12.17 4.15
C GLU A 320 20.92 12.05 5.41
N GLY A 321 20.33 11.57 6.52
CA GLY A 321 21.03 11.52 7.82
C GLY A 321 22.09 10.43 7.92
N PHE A 322 21.78 9.23 7.43
CA PHE A 322 22.65 8.04 7.57
C PHE A 322 23.22 7.54 6.24
N GLY A 323 22.88 8.18 5.11
CA GLY A 323 23.39 7.88 3.78
C GLY A 323 22.99 6.52 3.25
N PHE A 324 23.75 6.05 2.27
CA PHE A 324 23.53 4.76 1.62
C PHE A 324 23.66 3.59 2.62
N VAL A 325 24.64 3.63 3.52
CA VAL A 325 24.84 2.58 4.53
C VAL A 325 23.66 2.47 5.46
N GLY A 326 23.16 3.58 6.01
CA GLY A 326 21.98 3.57 6.88
C GLY A 326 20.71 3.08 6.16
N SER A 327 20.55 3.46 4.89
CA SER A 327 19.43 2.99 4.05
C SER A 327 19.48 1.47 3.85
N ILE A 328 20.65 0.90 3.52
CA ILE A 328 20.84 -0.55 3.38
C ILE A 328 20.61 -1.28 4.70
N VAL A 329 21.13 -0.75 5.80
CA VAL A 329 20.92 -1.36 7.14
C VAL A 329 19.42 -1.41 7.46
N LEU A 330 18.68 -0.34 7.23
CA LEU A 330 17.24 -0.33 7.45
C LEU A 330 16.50 -1.35 6.56
N LEU A 331 16.83 -1.38 5.27
CA LEU A 331 16.21 -2.35 4.33
C LEU A 331 16.60 -3.79 4.70
N GLY A 332 17.83 -4.01 5.15
CA GLY A 332 18.29 -5.30 5.67
C GLY A 332 17.51 -5.75 6.91
N LEU A 333 17.24 -4.83 7.85
CA LEU A 333 16.40 -5.12 9.02
C LEU A 333 14.96 -5.49 8.62
N TYR A 334 14.37 -4.79 7.64
CA TYR A 334 13.07 -5.14 7.11
C TYR A 334 13.08 -6.50 6.41
N LEU A 335 14.12 -6.81 5.66
CA LEU A 335 14.28 -8.11 5.02
C LEU A 335 14.35 -9.23 6.07
N VAL A 336 15.15 -9.05 7.13
CA VAL A 336 15.21 -9.99 8.26
C VAL A 336 13.85 -10.14 8.92
N LEU A 337 13.13 -9.03 9.16
CA LEU A 337 11.78 -9.07 9.73
C LEU A 337 10.83 -9.89 8.85
N LEU A 338 10.80 -9.65 7.54
CA LEU A 338 9.95 -10.37 6.60
C LEU A 338 10.30 -11.86 6.56
N PHE A 339 11.58 -12.21 6.50
CA PHE A 339 12.01 -13.62 6.57
C PHE A 339 11.60 -14.29 7.88
N ARG A 340 11.69 -13.58 9.01
CA ARG A 340 11.23 -14.12 10.31
C ARG A 340 9.73 -14.31 10.34
N ILE A 341 8.92 -13.36 9.81
CA ILE A 341 7.46 -13.51 9.71
C ILE A 341 7.10 -14.72 8.85
N ILE A 342 7.75 -14.89 7.68
CA ILE A 342 7.51 -16.02 6.79
C ILE A 342 7.93 -17.34 7.47
N THR A 343 9.09 -17.40 8.12
CA THR A 343 9.55 -18.59 8.86
C THR A 343 8.57 -18.96 9.98
N VAL A 344 8.04 -17.95 10.68
CA VAL A 344 7.00 -18.16 11.71
C VAL A 344 5.73 -18.68 11.07
N ALA A 345 5.29 -18.17 9.93
CA ALA A 345 4.11 -18.62 9.21
C ALA A 345 4.26 -20.08 8.72
N GLU A 346 5.42 -20.44 8.13
CA GLU A 346 5.67 -21.80 7.61
C GLU A 346 5.69 -22.87 8.70
N ARG A 347 6.15 -22.56 9.91
CA ARG A 347 6.20 -23.51 11.01
C ARG A 347 4.87 -23.72 11.73
N GLN A 348 3.80 -22.94 11.36
CA GLN A 348 2.50 -23.08 11.99
C GLN A 348 1.82 -24.41 11.60
N ARG A 349 1.26 -25.10 12.58
CA ARG A 349 0.46 -26.33 12.38
C ARG A 349 -0.98 -26.00 11.99
N SER A 350 -1.53 -24.90 12.51
CA SER A 350 -2.88 -24.45 12.19
C SER A 350 -2.89 -23.70 10.87
N THR A 351 -3.80 -24.06 9.96
CA THR A 351 -4.02 -23.34 8.69
C THR A 351 -4.40 -21.88 8.94
N PHE A 352 -5.20 -21.61 9.97
CA PHE A 352 -5.55 -20.24 10.36
C PHE A 352 -4.31 -19.41 10.68
N SER A 353 -3.43 -19.91 11.56
CA SER A 353 -2.22 -19.19 11.99
C SER A 353 -1.25 -19.00 10.82
N ARG A 354 -1.14 -19.99 9.93
CA ARG A 354 -0.31 -19.93 8.72
C ARG A 354 -0.83 -18.86 7.76
N CYS A 355 -2.10 -18.87 7.41
CA CYS A 355 -2.71 -17.89 6.52
C CYS A 355 -2.63 -16.47 7.09
N TYR A 356 -2.83 -16.31 8.40
CA TYR A 356 -2.66 -15.04 9.08
C TYR A 356 -1.22 -14.55 8.99
N GLY A 357 -0.24 -15.40 9.23
CA GLY A 357 1.18 -15.07 9.13
C GLY A 357 1.58 -14.58 7.74
N TYR A 358 1.10 -15.25 6.69
CA TYR A 358 1.29 -14.77 5.31
C TYR A 358 0.56 -13.43 5.05
N GLY A 359 -0.61 -13.22 5.67
CA GLY A 359 -1.31 -11.94 5.61
C GLY A 359 -0.48 -10.81 6.18
N VAL A 360 0.11 -11.03 7.37
CA VAL A 360 1.02 -10.08 8.00
C VAL A 360 2.23 -9.82 7.10
N ALA A 361 2.90 -10.87 6.61
CA ALA A 361 4.05 -10.74 5.71
C ALA A 361 3.71 -9.91 4.47
N SER A 362 2.57 -10.18 3.83
CA SER A 362 2.14 -9.49 2.61
C SER A 362 1.86 -8.01 2.85
N VAL A 363 1.19 -7.66 3.95
CA VAL A 363 0.92 -6.26 4.32
C VAL A 363 2.23 -5.51 4.60
N PHE A 364 3.14 -6.10 5.39
CA PHE A 364 4.45 -5.49 5.67
C PHE A 364 5.27 -5.29 4.40
N PHE A 365 5.38 -6.33 3.58
CA PHE A 365 6.10 -6.28 2.31
C PHE A 365 5.58 -5.16 1.41
N PHE A 366 4.26 -5.06 1.26
CA PHE A 366 3.65 -4.08 0.40
C PHE A 366 3.89 -2.64 0.89
N HIS A 367 3.75 -2.40 2.19
CA HIS A 367 4.06 -1.10 2.80
C HIS A 367 5.52 -0.69 2.59
N ILE A 368 6.47 -1.59 2.86
CA ILE A 368 7.89 -1.33 2.71
C ILE A 368 8.24 -1.06 1.24
N ALA A 369 7.82 -1.97 0.34
CA ALA A 369 8.14 -1.90 -1.08
C ALA A 369 7.60 -0.61 -1.71
N VAL A 370 6.32 -0.28 -1.47
CA VAL A 370 5.69 0.90 -2.07
C VAL A 370 6.24 2.18 -1.46
N ASN A 371 6.43 2.27 -0.13
CA ASN A 371 6.99 3.46 0.50
C ASN A 371 8.39 3.79 -0.03
N VAL A 372 9.28 2.79 -0.06
CA VAL A 372 10.63 2.98 -0.60
C VAL A 372 10.58 3.32 -2.09
N ALA A 373 9.79 2.60 -2.87
CA ALA A 373 9.67 2.85 -4.31
C ALA A 373 9.18 4.28 -4.60
N MET A 374 8.18 4.81 -3.87
CA MET A 374 7.71 6.18 -4.09
C MET A 374 8.73 7.24 -3.66
N THR A 375 9.50 7.01 -2.59
CA THR A 375 10.52 7.99 -2.16
C THR A 375 11.70 8.09 -3.11
N VAL A 376 12.08 6.98 -3.78
CA VAL A 376 13.10 6.99 -4.84
C VAL A 376 12.51 7.30 -6.23
N GLY A 377 11.19 7.46 -6.34
CA GLY A 377 10.49 7.82 -7.59
C GLY A 377 10.36 6.69 -8.59
N LEU A 378 10.23 5.44 -8.12
CA LEU A 378 9.90 4.24 -8.91
C LEU A 378 8.40 3.92 -8.88
N ALA A 379 7.66 4.51 -7.92
CA ALA A 379 6.22 4.37 -7.83
C ALA A 379 5.56 5.75 -7.62
N PRO A 380 4.28 5.92 -8.01
CA PRO A 380 3.57 7.17 -7.77
C PRO A 380 3.42 7.43 -6.27
N VAL A 381 3.26 8.71 -5.91
CA VAL A 381 3.06 9.11 -4.51
C VAL A 381 1.65 8.69 -4.07
N ILE A 382 1.56 7.66 -3.26
CA ILE A 382 0.31 7.02 -2.86
C ILE A 382 -0.05 7.35 -1.41
N GLY A 383 0.90 7.81 -0.59
CA GLY A 383 0.66 8.15 0.81
C GLY A 383 0.56 6.92 1.72
N ILE A 384 1.54 6.03 1.66
CA ILE A 384 1.60 4.81 2.47
C ILE A 384 2.76 4.91 3.48
N PRO A 385 2.49 4.80 4.80
CA PRO A 385 3.52 4.93 5.81
C PRO A 385 4.47 3.72 5.84
N LEU A 386 5.73 3.97 6.21
CA LEU A 386 6.75 2.94 6.43
C LEU A 386 6.55 2.30 7.82
N PRO A 387 6.38 0.98 7.95
CA PRO A 387 6.07 0.32 9.22
C PRO A 387 7.06 0.67 10.33
N PHE A 388 6.55 1.03 11.52
CA PHE A 388 7.29 1.39 12.74
C PHE A 388 8.22 2.61 12.64
N VAL A 389 8.46 3.15 11.45
CA VAL A 389 9.39 4.27 11.23
C VAL A 389 8.66 5.58 10.94
N SER A 390 7.60 5.54 10.11
CA SER A 390 6.77 6.72 9.80
C SER A 390 5.99 7.20 11.03
N TYR A 391 5.76 8.51 11.09
CA TYR A 391 4.80 9.07 12.02
C TYR A 391 3.38 8.68 11.64
N GLY A 392 2.65 8.13 12.61
CA GLY A 392 1.26 7.76 12.43
C GLY A 392 0.78 6.87 13.59
N GLY A 393 -0.04 7.41 14.48
CA GLY A 393 -0.53 6.67 15.65
C GLY A 393 -1.29 5.42 15.27
N THR A 394 -2.30 5.54 14.38
CA THR A 394 -3.10 4.39 13.94
C THR A 394 -2.25 3.34 13.21
N SER A 395 -1.34 3.79 12.35
CA SER A 395 -0.45 2.88 11.61
C SER A 395 0.47 2.09 12.55
N LEU A 396 1.10 2.76 13.54
CA LEU A 396 1.92 2.11 14.55
C LEU A 396 1.15 1.05 15.32
N LEU A 397 -0.06 1.38 15.79
CA LEU A 397 -0.92 0.45 16.50
C LEU A 397 -1.32 -0.74 15.63
N THR A 398 -1.68 -0.51 14.38
CA THR A 398 -2.05 -1.55 13.41
C THR A 398 -0.92 -2.55 13.18
N PHE A 399 0.30 -2.07 12.91
CA PHE A 399 1.47 -2.95 12.73
C PHE A 399 1.82 -3.70 14.00
N THR A 400 1.66 -3.06 15.16
CA THR A 400 1.84 -3.71 16.47
C THR A 400 0.85 -4.84 16.65
N ILE A 401 -0.44 -4.59 16.41
CA ILE A 401 -1.49 -5.63 16.54
C ILE A 401 -1.21 -6.78 15.56
N LEU A 402 -0.93 -6.49 14.28
CA LEU A 402 -0.63 -7.52 13.28
C LEU A 402 0.52 -8.43 13.73
N LEU A 403 1.60 -7.86 14.21
CA LEU A 403 2.78 -8.61 14.61
C LEU A 403 2.57 -9.39 15.91
N PHE A 404 1.97 -8.77 16.93
CA PHE A 404 1.81 -9.41 18.24
C PHE A 404 0.73 -10.50 18.25
N VAL A 405 -0.33 -10.38 17.44
CA VAL A 405 -1.26 -11.49 17.22
C VAL A 405 -0.53 -12.67 16.55
N LEU A 406 0.36 -12.44 15.58
CA LEU A 406 1.17 -13.50 14.98
C LEU A 406 2.08 -14.18 16.02
N ILE A 407 2.75 -13.39 16.87
CA ILE A 407 3.61 -13.91 17.93
C ILE A 407 2.79 -14.76 18.93
N ARG A 408 1.59 -14.30 19.27
CA ARG A 408 0.70 -15.04 20.17
C ARG A 408 0.23 -16.36 19.57
N LEU A 409 -0.14 -16.35 18.29
CA LEU A 409 -0.50 -17.57 17.56
C LEU A 409 0.67 -18.56 17.46
N ASP A 410 1.89 -18.06 17.33
CA ASP A 410 3.09 -18.89 17.30
C ASP A 410 3.43 -19.50 18.66
N ALA A 411 3.20 -18.79 19.76
CA ALA A 411 3.42 -19.30 21.11
C ALA A 411 2.54 -20.53 21.39
N ASP A 412 1.31 -20.55 20.89
CA ASP A 412 0.36 -21.65 21.12
C ASP A 412 0.43 -22.77 20.05
N ARG A 413 1.39 -22.73 19.13
CA ARG A 413 1.49 -23.69 18.01
C ARG A 413 1.55 -25.17 18.44
N GLN A 414 2.04 -25.46 19.65
CA GLN A 414 2.17 -26.82 20.19
C GLN A 414 0.90 -27.28 20.90
N MET A 415 0.02 -26.37 21.35
CA MET A 415 -1.20 -26.72 22.10
C MET A 415 -2.33 -27.26 21.22
N VAL A 416 -2.23 -27.18 19.91
CA VAL A 416 -3.26 -27.62 18.94
C VAL A 416 -3.41 -29.16 18.88
N LEU A 417 -2.59 -29.90 19.59
CA LEU A 417 -2.61 -31.37 19.64
C LEU A 417 -3.35 -31.97 20.88
N ARG A 418 -4.17 -31.15 21.57
CA ARG A 418 -5.03 -31.68 22.64
C ARG A 418 -6.51 -31.48 22.35
#